data_c3ed16bf81c9b89fe369785924921088
#
_entry.id   c3ed16bf81c9b89fe369785924921088
#
_cell.length_a   1.000
_cell.length_b   1.000
_cell.length_c   1.000
_cell.angle_alpha   90.00
_cell.angle_beta   90.00
_cell.angle_gamma   90.00
#
_symmetry.space_group_name_H-M   'P 1'
#
loop_
_entity.id
_entity.type
_entity.pdbx_description
1 polymer ?
#
loop_
_entity_poly.entity_id
_entity_poly.type
_entity_poly.pdbx_seq_one_letter_code
_entity_poly.pdbx_strand_id
1 'polypeptide(L)'
;MDFRLISLNRKIDPLRKEILNHRLYSSMKSLSEVRVFMEHHIYAVWDFMSLLKALQQDLTSIKSAWTPTKDRSSRKLINEIVCAEESDVDLNGNPASHYELYLDAMRQAGAKTRPIIKFVQKIEEGFNQREIVRFNISEADEDCMNFIRSTQKIIKRGKTHEIAAAFTFGREDLIPDMFTSLVKKLYEDHPSELSAFVYYLDRHIELDGDEHGPMALRMIHNLCQDDDIKWQEVEDASMEALKARLTLWDRIHSKL
;
A
#
# COMPACT_ATOMS: atom_id res chain seq x y z
N MET A 1 9.60 -24.43 3.96
CA MET A 1 9.27 -23.28 3.06
C MET A 1 9.10 -23.85 1.66
N ASP A 2 8.03 -23.47 0.95
CA ASP A 2 7.75 -23.99 -0.40
C ASP A 2 8.86 -23.57 -1.38
N PHE A 3 9.35 -24.51 -2.19
CA PHE A 3 10.38 -24.25 -3.21
C PHE A 3 9.96 -23.15 -4.20
N ARG A 4 8.68 -23.07 -4.54
CA ARG A 4 8.13 -22.05 -5.43
C ARG A 4 8.21 -20.64 -4.82
N LEU A 5 7.92 -20.50 -3.53
CA LEU A 5 8.10 -19.23 -2.80
C LEU A 5 9.56 -18.82 -2.71
N ILE A 6 10.48 -19.76 -2.50
CA ILE A 6 11.93 -19.49 -2.50
C ILE A 6 12.37 -18.98 -3.88
N SER A 7 11.91 -19.63 -4.95
CA SER A 7 12.22 -19.23 -6.33
C SER A 7 11.67 -17.85 -6.66
N LEU A 8 10.42 -17.57 -6.28
CA LEU A 8 9.77 -16.28 -6.44
C LEU A 8 10.54 -15.17 -5.73
N ASN A 9 10.82 -15.36 -4.43
CA ASN A 9 11.56 -14.37 -3.64
C ASN A 9 12.92 -14.05 -4.26
N ARG A 10 13.65 -15.07 -4.75
CA ARG A 10 14.94 -14.85 -5.45
C ARG A 10 14.80 -13.97 -6.70
N LYS A 11 13.70 -14.10 -7.43
CA LYS A 11 13.45 -13.33 -8.66
C LYS A 11 13.05 -11.88 -8.38
N ILE A 12 12.26 -11.64 -7.34
CA ILE A 12 11.82 -10.28 -6.98
C ILE A 12 12.85 -9.51 -6.12
N ASP A 13 13.76 -10.21 -5.43
CA ASP A 13 14.75 -9.64 -4.50
C ASP A 13 15.59 -8.48 -5.09
N PRO A 14 16.04 -8.51 -6.36
CA PRO A 14 16.76 -7.37 -6.94
C PRO A 14 15.94 -6.07 -6.93
N LEU A 15 14.67 -6.12 -7.33
CA LEU A 15 13.78 -4.95 -7.32
C LEU A 15 13.44 -4.51 -5.89
N ARG A 16 13.21 -5.45 -4.97
CA ARG A 16 13.01 -5.13 -3.55
C ARG A 16 14.20 -4.35 -3.00
N LYS A 17 15.42 -4.83 -3.22
CA LYS A 17 16.65 -4.16 -2.78
C LYS A 17 16.81 -2.77 -3.40
N GLU A 18 16.44 -2.60 -4.66
CA GLU A 18 16.48 -1.30 -5.33
C GLU A 18 15.51 -0.31 -4.68
N ILE A 19 14.29 -0.74 -4.35
CA ILE A 19 13.30 0.08 -3.65
C ILE A 19 13.78 0.41 -2.23
N LEU A 20 14.24 -0.58 -1.46
CA LEU A 20 14.66 -0.39 -0.06
C LEU A 20 15.90 0.50 0.08
N ASN A 21 16.78 0.51 -0.93
CA ASN A 21 17.98 1.36 -0.96
C ASN A 21 17.82 2.59 -1.87
N HIS A 22 16.57 2.96 -2.20
CA HIS A 22 16.34 4.04 -3.13
C HIS A 22 16.86 5.38 -2.60
N ARG A 23 17.52 6.16 -3.48
CA ARG A 23 18.10 7.47 -3.16
C ARG A 23 17.08 8.49 -2.64
N LEU A 24 15.79 8.30 -2.89
CA LEU A 24 14.71 9.12 -2.35
C LEU A 24 14.84 9.31 -0.84
N TYR A 25 15.12 8.24 -0.08
CA TYR A 25 15.20 8.31 1.38
C TYR A 25 16.33 9.20 1.87
N SER A 26 17.49 9.15 1.21
CA SER A 26 18.65 10.00 1.57
C SER A 26 18.54 11.44 1.07
N SER A 27 17.61 11.71 0.14
CA SER A 27 17.37 13.04 -0.43
C SER A 27 16.42 13.88 0.39
N MET A 28 15.57 13.29 1.22
CA MET A 28 14.68 14.02 2.13
C MET A 28 15.45 14.57 3.34
N LYS A 29 15.88 15.83 3.26
CA LYS A 29 16.70 16.51 4.28
C LYS A 29 15.99 17.70 4.92
N SER A 30 14.84 18.09 4.40
CA SER A 30 14.07 19.24 4.86
C SER A 30 12.59 18.92 4.94
N LEU A 31 11.85 19.68 5.75
CA LEU A 31 10.40 19.55 5.86
C LEU A 31 9.69 19.78 4.51
N SER A 32 10.25 20.62 3.62
CA SER A 32 9.68 20.83 2.29
C SER A 32 9.73 19.59 1.42
N GLU A 33 10.82 18.83 1.47
CA GLU A 33 10.99 17.57 0.73
C GLU A 33 10.07 16.46 1.30
N VAL A 34 9.93 16.42 2.64
CA VAL A 34 8.95 15.52 3.29
C VAL A 34 7.53 15.82 2.82
N ARG A 35 7.14 17.11 2.73
CA ARG A 35 5.82 17.50 2.22
C ARG A 35 5.60 17.00 0.79
N VAL A 36 6.59 17.17 -0.10
CA VAL A 36 6.52 16.65 -1.47
C VAL A 36 6.34 15.14 -1.47
N PHE A 37 7.10 14.42 -0.65
CA PHE A 37 6.93 12.98 -0.49
C PHE A 37 5.51 12.62 -0.05
N MET A 38 5.01 13.24 1.03
CA MET A 38 3.68 12.97 1.56
C MET A 38 2.56 13.24 0.55
N GLU A 39 2.65 14.34 -0.22
CA GLU A 39 1.69 14.73 -1.26
C GLU A 39 1.54 13.68 -2.37
N HIS A 40 2.56 12.86 -2.60
CA HIS A 40 2.55 11.78 -3.59
C HIS A 40 2.28 10.41 -2.95
N HIS A 41 2.89 10.14 -1.78
CA HIS A 41 2.77 8.85 -1.12
C HIS A 41 1.35 8.56 -0.62
N ILE A 42 0.56 9.56 -0.26
CA ILE A 42 -0.85 9.40 0.15
C ILE A 42 -1.67 8.61 -0.88
N TYR A 43 -1.35 8.71 -2.18
CA TYR A 43 -2.01 7.92 -3.21
C TYR A 43 -1.66 6.44 -3.13
N ALA A 44 -0.46 6.10 -2.65
CA ALA A 44 -0.08 4.70 -2.39
C ALA A 44 -0.74 4.15 -1.13
N VAL A 45 -0.98 4.99 -0.11
CA VAL A 45 -1.78 4.65 1.08
C VAL A 45 -3.23 4.34 0.67
N TRP A 46 -3.85 5.20 -0.14
CA TRP A 46 -5.19 4.95 -0.66
C TRP A 46 -5.25 3.71 -1.58
N ASP A 47 -4.24 3.51 -2.42
CA ASP A 47 -4.16 2.39 -3.37
C ASP A 47 -4.03 1.03 -2.66
N PHE A 48 -3.34 0.99 -1.51
CA PHE A 48 -3.27 -0.18 -0.64
C PHE A 48 -4.67 -0.66 -0.25
N MET A 49 -5.54 0.27 0.18
CA MET A 49 -6.92 -0.05 0.51
C MET A 49 -7.71 -0.62 -0.67
N SER A 50 -7.42 -0.19 -1.90
CA SER A 50 -8.07 -0.76 -3.09
C SER A 50 -7.72 -2.23 -3.30
N LEU A 51 -6.46 -2.63 -3.10
CA LEU A 51 -6.04 -4.03 -3.14
C LEU A 51 -6.66 -4.84 -2.01
N LEU A 52 -6.62 -4.30 -0.78
CA LEU A 52 -7.18 -4.95 0.40
C LEU A 52 -8.69 -5.19 0.24
N LYS A 53 -9.43 -4.19 -0.26
CA LYS A 53 -10.87 -4.32 -0.51
C LYS A 53 -11.21 -5.32 -1.62
N ALA A 54 -10.40 -5.41 -2.66
CA ALA A 54 -10.54 -6.45 -3.68
C ALA A 54 -10.32 -7.85 -3.08
N LEU A 55 -9.30 -8.03 -2.23
CA LEU A 55 -9.08 -9.29 -1.50
C LEU A 55 -10.19 -9.59 -0.50
N GLN A 56 -10.72 -8.58 0.19
CA GLN A 56 -11.85 -8.75 1.10
C GLN A 56 -13.10 -9.28 0.37
N GLN A 57 -13.39 -8.76 -0.83
CA GLN A 57 -14.50 -9.24 -1.66
C GLN A 57 -14.33 -10.71 -2.07
N ASP A 58 -13.11 -11.12 -2.41
CA ASP A 58 -12.84 -12.47 -2.93
C ASP A 58 -12.66 -13.51 -1.82
N LEU A 59 -12.00 -13.15 -0.72
CA LEU A 59 -11.54 -14.08 0.31
C LEU A 59 -12.40 -14.09 1.57
N THR A 60 -13.30 -13.11 1.72
CA THR A 60 -14.22 -13.03 2.85
C THR A 60 -15.68 -13.03 2.36
N SER A 61 -16.65 -13.01 3.26
CA SER A 61 -18.07 -12.91 2.91
C SER A 61 -18.63 -11.58 3.39
N ILE A 62 -18.83 -10.65 2.45
CA ILE A 62 -19.42 -9.32 2.70
C ILE A 62 -20.91 -9.24 2.30
N LYS A 63 -21.51 -10.35 1.89
CA LYS A 63 -22.92 -10.42 1.47
C LYS A 63 -23.83 -10.60 2.67
N SER A 64 -25.03 -9.98 2.65
CA SER A 64 -26.04 -10.10 3.71
C SER A 64 -26.56 -11.54 3.89
N ALA A 65 -26.64 -12.34 2.83
CA ALA A 65 -26.84 -13.79 2.93
C ALA A 65 -25.47 -14.46 3.18
N TRP A 66 -25.03 -14.44 4.44
CA TRP A 66 -23.69 -14.84 4.81
C TRP A 66 -23.42 -16.34 4.67
N THR A 67 -22.28 -16.68 4.09
CA THR A 67 -21.71 -18.02 4.09
C THR A 67 -20.20 -17.94 4.34
N PRO A 68 -19.59 -18.87 5.12
CA PRO A 68 -18.15 -18.84 5.35
C PRO A 68 -17.39 -19.20 4.07
N THR A 69 -16.34 -18.45 3.75
CA THR A 69 -15.38 -18.83 2.69
C THR A 69 -14.56 -20.06 3.12
N LYS A 70 -14.04 -20.82 2.15
CA LYS A 70 -13.35 -22.10 2.42
C LYS A 70 -12.01 -21.93 3.11
N ASP A 71 -11.20 -20.94 2.69
CA ASP A 71 -9.89 -20.69 3.26
C ASP A 71 -10.01 -19.84 4.54
N ARG A 72 -9.94 -20.53 5.68
CA ARG A 72 -10.07 -19.90 7.00
C ARG A 72 -8.89 -18.99 7.33
N SER A 73 -7.68 -19.35 6.90
CA SER A 73 -6.47 -18.59 7.20
C SER A 73 -6.41 -17.28 6.43
N SER A 74 -6.69 -17.31 5.12
CA SER A 74 -6.76 -16.10 4.31
C SER A 74 -7.90 -15.17 4.74
N ARG A 75 -9.08 -15.74 5.09
CA ARG A 75 -10.18 -14.96 5.65
C ARG A 75 -9.80 -14.26 6.97
N LYS A 76 -9.09 -14.98 7.87
CA LYS A 76 -8.61 -14.39 9.13
C LYS A 76 -7.67 -13.23 8.83
N LEU A 77 -6.62 -13.45 8.06
CA LEU A 77 -5.64 -12.44 7.68
C LEU A 77 -6.30 -11.17 7.13
N ILE A 78 -7.13 -11.33 6.10
CA ILE A 78 -7.75 -10.17 5.43
C ILE A 78 -8.66 -9.39 6.38
N ASN A 79 -9.44 -10.07 7.24
CA ASN A 79 -10.30 -9.36 8.21
C ASN A 79 -9.48 -8.65 9.30
N GLU A 80 -8.35 -9.21 9.72
CA GLU A 80 -7.44 -8.56 10.69
C GLU A 80 -6.81 -7.31 10.08
N ILE A 81 -6.29 -7.39 8.87
CA ILE A 81 -5.72 -6.23 8.18
C ILE A 81 -6.80 -5.17 7.90
N VAL A 82 -8.01 -5.56 7.45
CA VAL A 82 -9.11 -4.61 7.26
C VAL A 82 -9.48 -3.91 8.57
N CYS A 83 -9.51 -4.64 9.69
CA CYS A 83 -9.78 -4.04 11.00
C CYS A 83 -8.70 -3.03 11.39
N ALA A 84 -7.44 -3.37 11.21
CA ALA A 84 -6.31 -2.49 11.51
C ALA A 84 -6.33 -1.22 10.62
N GLU A 85 -6.54 -1.39 9.31
CA GLU A 85 -6.47 -0.29 8.36
C GLU A 85 -7.67 0.68 8.42
N GLU A 86 -8.87 0.18 8.72
CA GLU A 86 -10.08 1.01 8.75
C GLU A 86 -10.50 1.48 10.15
N SER A 87 -9.97 0.87 11.20
CA SER A 87 -10.49 1.05 12.57
C SER A 87 -9.39 1.09 13.62
N ASP A 88 -8.26 1.69 13.30
CA ASP A 88 -7.18 2.00 14.24
C ASP A 88 -7.54 3.22 15.08
N VAL A 89 -6.61 3.75 15.84
CA VAL A 89 -6.79 4.92 16.70
C VAL A 89 -5.79 6.03 16.38
N ASP A 90 -6.23 7.28 16.52
CA ASP A 90 -5.36 8.45 16.44
C ASP A 90 -4.55 8.66 17.73
N LEU A 91 -3.69 9.68 17.77
CA LEU A 91 -2.89 10.07 18.94
C LEU A 91 -3.75 10.40 20.19
N ASN A 92 -5.05 10.64 20.02
CA ASN A 92 -5.99 10.96 21.12
C ASN A 92 -6.84 9.74 21.51
N GLY A 93 -6.65 8.58 20.86
CA GLY A 93 -7.43 7.37 21.08
C GLY A 93 -8.79 7.36 20.38
N ASN A 94 -9.05 8.25 19.42
CA ASN A 94 -10.26 8.23 18.62
C ASN A 94 -10.09 7.26 17.43
N PRO A 95 -11.16 6.55 17.04
CA PRO A 95 -11.12 5.69 15.84
C PRO A 95 -10.75 6.48 14.58
N ALA A 96 -9.80 5.95 13.81
CA ALA A 96 -9.36 6.52 12.54
C ALA A 96 -8.80 5.44 11.63
N SER A 97 -9.04 5.55 10.34
CA SER A 97 -8.36 4.73 9.33
C SER A 97 -6.91 5.19 9.11
N HIS A 98 -6.05 4.32 8.62
CA HIS A 98 -4.67 4.71 8.27
C HIS A 98 -4.63 5.82 7.21
N TYR A 99 -5.60 5.87 6.30
CA TYR A 99 -5.75 6.98 5.37
C TYR A 99 -6.02 8.32 6.09
N GLU A 100 -6.90 8.33 7.11
CA GLU A 100 -7.20 9.53 7.92
C GLU A 100 -6.00 9.93 8.78
N LEU A 101 -5.32 8.97 9.41
CA LEU A 101 -4.07 9.22 10.14
C LEU A 101 -3.01 9.87 9.25
N TYR A 102 -2.86 9.39 8.01
CA TYR A 102 -1.92 9.99 7.06
C TYR A 102 -2.33 11.41 6.64
N LEU A 103 -3.64 11.66 6.43
CA LEU A 103 -4.15 13.02 6.15
C LEU A 103 -3.88 13.98 7.30
N ASP A 104 -4.05 13.55 8.53
CA ASP A 104 -3.76 14.37 9.71
C ASP A 104 -2.27 14.65 9.85
N ALA A 105 -1.42 13.66 9.58
CA ALA A 105 0.01 13.86 9.47
C ALA A 105 0.39 14.88 8.37
N MET A 106 -0.25 14.81 7.19
CA MET A 106 -0.05 15.80 6.12
C MET A 106 -0.46 17.21 6.55
N ARG A 107 -1.60 17.35 7.25
CA ARG A 107 -2.06 18.65 7.77
C ARG A 107 -1.09 19.22 8.78
N GLN A 108 -0.62 18.41 9.73
CA GLN A 108 0.38 18.82 10.72
C GLN A 108 1.68 19.25 10.05
N ALA A 109 2.19 18.49 9.09
CA ALA A 109 3.39 18.83 8.33
C ALA A 109 3.21 20.06 7.42
N GLY A 110 1.99 20.51 7.14
CA GLY A 110 1.69 21.58 6.19
C GLY A 110 1.79 21.16 4.73
N ALA A 111 1.62 19.86 4.43
CA ALA A 111 1.54 19.32 3.07
C ALA A 111 0.15 19.57 2.44
N LYS A 112 0.09 19.57 1.10
CA LYS A 112 -1.16 19.82 0.36
C LYS A 112 -2.05 18.59 0.36
N THR A 113 -3.20 18.67 1.02
CA THR A 113 -4.20 17.57 1.08
C THR A 113 -5.31 17.69 0.03
N ARG A 114 -5.53 18.90 -0.54
CA ARG A 114 -6.65 19.16 -1.46
C ARG A 114 -6.73 18.19 -2.65
N PRO A 115 -5.64 17.85 -3.37
CA PRO A 115 -5.74 16.97 -4.53
C PRO A 115 -6.25 15.57 -4.19
N ILE A 116 -5.75 14.95 -3.13
CA ILE A 116 -6.19 13.61 -2.71
C ILE A 116 -7.62 13.64 -2.15
N ILE A 117 -8.01 14.66 -1.38
CA ILE A 117 -9.39 14.83 -0.90
C ILE A 117 -10.34 14.95 -2.10
N LYS A 118 -9.99 15.75 -3.10
CA LYS A 118 -10.79 15.88 -4.32
C LYS A 118 -10.89 14.57 -5.09
N PHE A 119 -9.81 13.79 -5.12
CA PHE A 119 -9.80 12.46 -5.74
C PHE A 119 -10.82 11.53 -5.06
N VAL A 120 -10.80 11.43 -3.72
CA VAL A 120 -11.73 10.59 -2.96
C VAL A 120 -13.17 11.07 -3.10
N GLN A 121 -13.42 12.40 -3.01
CA GLN A 121 -14.75 12.98 -3.24
C GLN A 121 -15.34 12.62 -4.61
N LYS A 122 -14.52 12.57 -5.65
CA LYS A 122 -15.00 12.16 -6.99
C LYS A 122 -15.42 10.68 -7.03
N ILE A 123 -14.77 9.83 -6.25
CA ILE A 123 -15.20 8.43 -6.09
C ILE A 123 -16.54 8.36 -5.34
N GLU A 124 -16.71 9.14 -4.28
CA GLU A 124 -17.97 9.25 -3.51
C GLU A 124 -19.13 9.79 -4.38
N GLU A 125 -18.86 10.70 -5.31
CA GLU A 125 -19.82 11.21 -6.29
C GLU A 125 -20.20 10.16 -7.37
N GLY A 126 -19.61 8.97 -7.35
CA GLY A 126 -19.92 7.86 -8.25
C GLY A 126 -19.06 7.83 -9.52
N PHE A 127 -18.07 8.71 -9.66
CA PHE A 127 -17.08 8.56 -10.72
C PHE A 127 -16.23 7.31 -10.46
N ASN A 128 -16.14 6.44 -11.48
CA ASN A 128 -15.22 5.33 -11.35
C ASN A 128 -13.75 5.80 -11.47
N GLN A 129 -12.86 5.05 -10.83
CA GLN A 129 -11.43 5.39 -10.78
C GLN A 129 -10.82 5.65 -12.17
N ARG A 130 -11.27 4.95 -13.22
CA ARG A 130 -10.77 5.15 -14.58
C ARG A 130 -11.13 6.52 -15.14
N GLU A 131 -12.35 6.98 -14.86
CA GLU A 131 -12.82 8.31 -15.30
C GLU A 131 -12.01 9.38 -14.61
N ILE A 132 -11.80 9.25 -13.28
CA ILE A 132 -11.02 10.22 -12.52
C ILE A 132 -9.58 10.28 -13.05
N VAL A 133 -8.96 9.13 -13.25
CA VAL A 133 -7.59 9.01 -13.73
C VAL A 133 -7.46 9.44 -15.19
N ARG A 134 -8.42 9.04 -16.06
CA ARG A 134 -8.38 9.36 -17.50
C ARG A 134 -8.52 10.87 -17.78
N PHE A 135 -9.37 11.54 -17.00
CA PHE A 135 -9.69 12.94 -17.24
C PHE A 135 -8.97 13.89 -16.27
N ASN A 136 -8.14 13.35 -15.37
CA ASN A 136 -7.46 14.10 -14.30
C ASN A 136 -8.41 15.04 -13.53
N ILE A 137 -9.61 14.55 -13.23
CA ILE A 137 -10.68 15.32 -12.57
C ILE A 137 -10.27 15.78 -11.17
N SER A 138 -9.35 15.07 -10.53
CA SER A 138 -8.88 15.35 -9.16
C SER A 138 -7.77 16.39 -9.08
N GLU A 139 -7.18 16.82 -10.20
CA GLU A 139 -5.96 17.65 -10.23
C GLU A 139 -4.74 16.96 -9.60
N ALA A 140 -4.79 15.62 -9.50
CA ALA A 140 -3.71 14.82 -8.96
C ALA A 140 -2.52 14.78 -9.92
N ASP A 141 -1.35 14.53 -9.34
CA ASP A 141 -0.13 14.34 -10.12
C ASP A 141 -0.23 13.11 -11.04
N GLU A 142 0.22 13.24 -12.28
CA GLU A 142 0.10 12.18 -13.30
C GLU A 142 0.90 10.93 -12.92
N ASP A 143 2.01 11.07 -12.21
CA ASP A 143 2.81 9.93 -11.76
C ASP A 143 2.07 9.12 -10.70
N CYS A 144 1.33 9.79 -9.78
CA CYS A 144 0.44 9.14 -8.82
C CYS A 144 -0.70 8.40 -9.54
N MET A 145 -1.27 9.04 -10.57
CA MET A 145 -2.33 8.41 -11.37
C MET A 145 -1.81 7.20 -12.15
N ASN A 146 -0.58 7.22 -12.64
CA ASN A 146 0.06 6.07 -13.30
C ASN A 146 0.25 4.89 -12.33
N PHE A 147 0.64 5.16 -11.09
CA PHE A 147 0.73 4.15 -10.04
C PHE A 147 -0.63 3.49 -9.78
N ILE A 148 -1.68 4.27 -9.55
CA ILE A 148 -3.05 3.76 -9.36
C ILE A 148 -3.51 2.95 -10.60
N ARG A 149 -3.23 3.41 -11.83
CA ARG A 149 -3.57 2.67 -13.06
C ARG A 149 -2.95 1.28 -13.09
N SER A 150 -1.70 1.13 -12.61
CA SER A 150 -1.03 -0.18 -12.59
C SER A 150 -1.76 -1.15 -11.66
N THR A 151 -2.13 -0.72 -10.46
CA THR A 151 -2.91 -1.51 -9.50
C THR A 151 -4.29 -1.88 -10.06
N GLN A 152 -4.99 -0.89 -10.65
CA GLN A 152 -6.30 -1.11 -11.23
C GLN A 152 -6.30 -2.12 -12.40
N LYS A 153 -5.21 -2.20 -13.16
CA LYS A 153 -5.03 -3.24 -14.19
C LYS A 153 -4.99 -4.64 -13.57
N ILE A 154 -4.26 -4.80 -12.45
CA ILE A 154 -4.16 -6.08 -11.74
C ILE A 154 -5.53 -6.48 -11.18
N ILE A 155 -6.19 -5.58 -10.46
CA ILE A 155 -7.53 -5.83 -9.88
C ILE A 155 -8.53 -6.21 -10.99
N LYS A 156 -8.49 -5.51 -12.12
CA LYS A 156 -9.41 -5.74 -13.23
C LYS A 156 -9.24 -7.08 -13.93
N ARG A 157 -8.07 -7.70 -13.87
CA ARG A 157 -7.89 -9.07 -14.40
C ARG A 157 -8.76 -10.07 -13.64
N GLY A 158 -9.20 -9.73 -12.41
CA GLY A 158 -10.12 -10.53 -11.61
C GLY A 158 -9.51 -11.84 -11.13
N LYS A 159 -8.19 -11.92 -11.04
CA LYS A 159 -7.46 -13.10 -10.57
C LYS A 159 -6.97 -12.86 -9.15
N THR A 160 -7.62 -13.48 -8.18
CA THR A 160 -7.35 -13.29 -6.75
C THR A 160 -5.88 -13.51 -6.38
N HIS A 161 -5.20 -14.48 -7.01
CA HIS A 161 -3.77 -14.73 -6.75
C HIS A 161 -2.84 -13.62 -7.29
N GLU A 162 -3.21 -12.95 -8.40
CA GLU A 162 -2.46 -11.78 -8.89
C GLU A 162 -2.67 -10.56 -7.96
N ILE A 163 -3.90 -10.35 -7.47
CA ILE A 163 -4.22 -9.27 -6.51
C ILE A 163 -3.47 -9.52 -5.20
N ALA A 164 -3.51 -10.78 -4.70
CA ALA A 164 -2.77 -11.19 -3.51
C ALA A 164 -1.25 -11.01 -3.67
N ALA A 165 -0.69 -11.29 -4.84
CA ALA A 165 0.73 -11.08 -5.14
C ALA A 165 1.12 -9.60 -5.12
N ALA A 166 0.33 -8.74 -5.75
CA ALA A 166 0.55 -7.29 -5.73
C ALA A 166 0.42 -6.71 -4.32
N PHE A 167 -0.54 -7.19 -3.53
CA PHE A 167 -0.72 -6.84 -2.13
C PHE A 167 0.48 -7.28 -1.29
N THR A 168 0.83 -8.55 -1.29
CA THR A 168 1.88 -9.12 -0.45
C THR A 168 3.25 -8.54 -0.81
N PHE A 169 3.72 -8.74 -2.03
CA PHE A 169 5.09 -8.41 -2.43
C PHE A 169 5.28 -6.96 -2.86
N GLY A 170 4.22 -6.31 -3.34
CA GLY A 170 4.27 -4.93 -3.80
C GLY A 170 3.94 -3.89 -2.73
N ARG A 171 3.41 -4.30 -1.57
CA ARG A 171 2.94 -3.40 -0.50
C ARG A 171 3.35 -3.88 0.88
N GLU A 172 2.68 -4.88 1.44
CA GLU A 172 2.76 -5.35 2.82
C GLU A 172 4.19 -5.65 3.28
N ASP A 173 4.90 -6.45 2.51
CA ASP A 173 6.25 -6.94 2.81
C ASP A 173 7.37 -5.85 2.67
N LEU A 174 7.04 -4.68 2.12
CA LEU A 174 8.01 -3.58 1.91
C LEU A 174 7.92 -2.48 2.97
N ILE A 175 6.72 -2.29 3.54
CA ILE A 175 6.39 -1.09 4.34
C ILE A 175 7.27 -0.96 5.58
N PRO A 176 7.49 -1.99 6.41
CA PRO A 176 8.29 -1.86 7.64
C PRO A 176 9.72 -1.43 7.37
N ASP A 177 10.36 -2.03 6.36
CA ASP A 177 11.77 -1.78 6.04
C ASP A 177 12.01 -0.41 5.40
N MET A 178 11.02 0.08 4.63
CA MET A 178 11.11 1.36 3.92
C MET A 178 11.15 2.57 4.86
N PHE A 179 10.40 2.51 5.96
CA PHE A 179 10.15 3.68 6.78
C PHE A 179 11.06 3.80 8.01
N THR A 180 11.62 2.71 8.51
CA THR A 180 12.45 2.70 9.73
C THR A 180 13.66 3.64 9.65
N SER A 181 14.28 3.78 8.49
CA SER A 181 15.46 4.64 8.30
C SER A 181 15.12 6.11 8.08
N LEU A 182 13.93 6.41 7.55
CA LEU A 182 13.51 7.76 7.19
C LEU A 182 13.11 8.60 8.42
N VAL A 183 12.39 7.96 9.34
CA VAL A 183 11.64 8.62 10.40
C VAL A 183 12.52 9.22 11.48
N LYS A 184 13.53 8.49 11.95
CA LYS A 184 14.33 8.92 13.11
C LYS A 184 14.99 10.26 12.91
N LYS A 185 15.65 10.46 11.78
CA LYS A 185 16.44 11.67 11.54
C LYS A 185 15.57 12.91 11.34
N LEU A 186 14.46 12.76 10.61
CA LEU A 186 13.56 13.89 10.33
C LEU A 186 12.76 14.32 11.55
N TYR A 187 12.40 13.38 12.41
CA TYR A 187 11.70 13.68 13.66
C TYR A 187 12.57 14.47 14.65
N GLU A 188 13.88 14.17 14.74
CA GLU A 188 14.81 14.91 15.59
C GLU A 188 14.87 16.39 15.20
N ASP A 189 14.79 16.69 13.88
CA ASP A 189 14.88 18.06 13.35
C ASP A 189 13.53 18.82 13.40
N HIS A 190 12.38 18.11 13.31
CA HIS A 190 11.03 18.70 13.18
C HIS A 190 9.97 17.99 14.03
N PRO A 191 10.15 17.89 15.36
CA PRO A 191 9.26 17.07 16.21
C PRO A 191 7.80 17.59 16.28
N SER A 192 7.58 18.90 16.18
CA SER A 192 6.25 19.50 16.21
C SER A 192 5.45 19.30 14.92
N GLU A 193 6.14 19.24 13.79
CA GLU A 193 5.52 19.12 12.47
C GLU A 193 5.34 17.67 12.01
N LEU A 194 6.11 16.72 12.59
CA LEU A 194 6.17 15.34 12.10
C LEU A 194 5.70 14.28 13.12
N SER A 195 5.24 14.67 14.32
CA SER A 195 4.83 13.68 15.35
C SER A 195 3.70 12.76 14.88
N ALA A 196 2.70 13.28 14.15
CA ALA A 196 1.63 12.46 13.61
C ALA A 196 2.12 11.55 12.47
N PHE A 197 3.11 12.00 11.69
CA PHE A 197 3.70 11.17 10.63
C PHE A 197 4.52 10.01 11.22
N VAL A 198 5.30 10.29 12.27
CA VAL A 198 6.04 9.25 13.00
C VAL A 198 5.09 8.25 13.62
N TYR A 199 4.03 8.72 14.29
CA TYR A 199 3.01 7.85 14.86
C TYR A 199 2.39 6.93 13.81
N TYR A 200 2.01 7.47 12.64
CA TYR A 200 1.50 6.68 11.52
C TYR A 200 2.48 5.57 11.10
N LEU A 201 3.77 5.87 11.03
CA LEU A 201 4.79 4.91 10.61
C LEU A 201 5.06 3.86 11.69
N ASP A 202 5.10 4.25 12.95
CA ASP A 202 5.28 3.34 14.09
C ASP A 202 4.11 2.35 14.19
N ARG A 203 2.86 2.82 13.95
CA ARG A 203 1.68 1.93 13.91
C ARG A 203 1.80 0.85 12.84
N HIS A 204 2.30 1.16 11.65
CA HIS A 204 2.53 0.17 10.59
C HIS A 204 3.61 -0.85 10.98
N ILE A 205 4.70 -0.39 11.62
CA ILE A 205 5.78 -1.29 12.06
C ILE A 205 5.29 -2.25 13.16
N GLU A 206 4.47 -1.76 14.11
CA GLU A 206 3.93 -2.57 15.20
C GLU A 206 2.91 -3.62 14.73
N LEU A 207 2.03 -3.25 13.79
CA LEU A 207 0.93 -4.12 13.35
C LEU A 207 1.36 -5.16 12.31
N ASP A 208 2.30 -4.82 11.43
CA ASP A 208 2.71 -5.68 10.30
C ASP A 208 3.84 -6.68 10.67
N GLY A 209 4.45 -6.57 11.89
CA GLY A 209 5.76 -7.13 12.17
C GLY A 209 5.90 -8.65 12.07
N ASP A 210 5.18 -9.43 12.89
CA ASP A 210 5.56 -10.85 13.07
C ASP A 210 4.57 -11.88 12.50
N GLU A 211 3.28 -11.54 12.31
CA GLU A 211 2.26 -12.51 11.91
C GLU A 211 1.76 -12.35 10.47
N HIS A 212 1.63 -11.13 9.96
CA HIS A 212 1.04 -10.87 8.65
C HIS A 212 1.89 -11.41 7.49
N GLY A 213 3.20 -11.25 7.52
CA GLY A 213 4.10 -11.74 6.47
C GLY A 213 3.98 -13.25 6.22
N PRO A 214 4.16 -14.11 7.23
CA PRO A 214 3.98 -15.57 7.08
C PRO A 214 2.56 -15.97 6.64
N MET A 215 1.52 -15.25 7.09
CA MET A 215 0.14 -15.51 6.70
C MET A 215 -0.13 -15.10 5.25
N ALA A 216 0.42 -13.98 4.79
CA ALA A 216 0.33 -13.53 3.41
C ALA A 216 1.01 -14.52 2.43
N LEU A 217 2.18 -15.06 2.78
CA LEU A 217 2.82 -16.11 1.99
C LEU A 217 1.99 -17.40 1.95
N ARG A 218 1.33 -17.76 3.06
CA ARG A 218 0.39 -18.89 3.10
C ARG A 218 -0.83 -18.65 2.22
N MET A 219 -1.36 -17.43 2.19
CA MET A 219 -2.45 -17.03 1.30
C MET A 219 -2.07 -17.26 -0.17
N ILE A 220 -0.89 -16.81 -0.60
CA ILE A 220 -0.38 -17.05 -1.96
C ILE A 220 -0.32 -18.55 -2.25
N HIS A 221 0.27 -19.33 -1.35
CA HIS A 221 0.36 -20.79 -1.51
C HIS A 221 -1.02 -21.44 -1.66
N ASN A 222 -1.99 -21.07 -0.81
CA ASN A 222 -3.35 -21.62 -0.85
C ASN A 222 -4.10 -21.28 -2.13
N LEU A 223 -3.85 -20.09 -2.70
CA LEU A 223 -4.47 -19.65 -3.96
C LEU A 223 -3.87 -20.35 -5.19
N CYS A 224 -2.57 -20.62 -5.16
CA CYS A 224 -1.86 -21.21 -6.30
C CYS A 224 -1.82 -22.73 -6.23
N GLN A 225 -1.67 -23.33 -5.04
CA GLN A 225 -1.47 -24.76 -4.85
C GLN A 225 -0.37 -25.31 -5.81
N ASP A 226 -0.68 -26.35 -6.59
CA ASP A 226 0.23 -26.97 -7.57
C ASP A 226 0.06 -26.44 -8.99
N ASP A 227 -0.61 -25.30 -9.18
CA ASP A 227 -0.87 -24.69 -10.50
C ASP A 227 0.30 -23.81 -10.92
N ASP A 228 1.16 -24.32 -11.82
CA ASP A 228 2.34 -23.60 -12.31
C ASP A 228 1.98 -22.32 -13.09
N ILE A 229 0.80 -22.26 -13.71
CA ILE A 229 0.34 -21.06 -14.42
C ILE A 229 0.08 -19.96 -13.41
N LYS A 230 -0.63 -20.25 -12.31
CA LYS A 230 -0.87 -19.27 -11.25
C LYS A 230 0.41 -18.79 -10.60
N TRP A 231 1.39 -19.67 -10.39
CA TRP A 231 2.70 -19.27 -9.85
C TRP A 231 3.45 -18.32 -10.79
N GLN A 232 3.37 -18.54 -12.11
CA GLN A 232 3.93 -17.61 -13.07
C GLN A 232 3.18 -16.27 -13.05
N GLU A 233 1.85 -16.27 -12.97
CA GLU A 233 1.02 -15.07 -12.87
C GLU A 233 1.29 -14.29 -11.57
N VAL A 234 1.52 -14.98 -10.45
CA VAL A 234 1.96 -14.36 -9.18
C VAL A 234 3.31 -13.67 -9.34
N GLU A 235 4.28 -14.31 -10.01
CA GLU A 235 5.58 -13.71 -10.30
C GLU A 235 5.43 -12.44 -11.14
N ASP A 236 4.68 -12.52 -12.24
CA ASP A 236 4.48 -11.40 -13.16
C ASP A 236 3.77 -10.22 -12.45
N ALA A 237 2.74 -10.48 -11.65
CA ALA A 237 2.02 -9.46 -10.89
C ALA A 237 2.89 -8.82 -9.80
N SER A 238 3.73 -9.61 -9.11
CA SER A 238 4.70 -9.11 -8.13
C SER A 238 5.70 -8.16 -8.78
N MET A 239 6.27 -8.58 -9.90
CA MET A 239 7.22 -7.76 -10.67
C MET A 239 6.58 -6.47 -11.20
N GLU A 240 5.33 -6.53 -11.69
CA GLU A 240 4.56 -5.35 -12.14
C GLU A 240 4.35 -4.36 -10.98
N ALA A 241 3.93 -4.85 -9.82
CA ALA A 241 3.68 -4.03 -8.65
C ALA A 241 4.96 -3.37 -8.09
N LEU A 242 6.07 -4.10 -8.04
CA LEU A 242 7.37 -3.58 -7.60
C LEU A 242 7.93 -2.53 -8.57
N LYS A 243 7.84 -2.77 -9.89
CA LYS A 243 8.25 -1.79 -10.92
C LYS A 243 7.43 -0.50 -10.84
N ALA A 244 6.13 -0.62 -10.61
CA ALA A 244 5.27 0.55 -10.43
C ALA A 244 5.68 1.37 -9.19
N ARG A 245 6.03 0.71 -8.07
CA ARG A 245 6.54 1.36 -6.87
C ARG A 245 7.87 2.06 -7.12
N LEU A 246 8.82 1.38 -7.76
CA LEU A 246 10.12 1.96 -8.11
C LEU A 246 9.97 3.19 -9.00
N THR A 247 9.12 3.10 -10.02
CA THR A 247 8.81 4.24 -10.89
C THR A 247 8.23 5.42 -10.11
N LEU A 248 7.30 5.18 -9.18
CA LEU A 248 6.76 6.23 -8.32
C LEU A 248 7.87 6.87 -7.47
N TRP A 249 8.80 6.09 -6.89
CA TRP A 249 9.93 6.59 -6.11
C TRP A 249 10.87 7.46 -6.94
N ASP A 250 11.22 7.02 -8.15
CA ASP A 250 12.02 7.81 -9.10
C ASP A 250 11.36 9.16 -9.42
N ARG A 251 10.05 9.16 -9.63
CA ARG A 251 9.29 10.38 -9.94
C ARG A 251 9.20 11.33 -8.76
N ILE A 252 8.94 10.82 -7.56
CA ILE A 252 8.98 11.66 -6.35
C ILE A 252 10.38 12.24 -6.16
N HIS A 253 11.42 11.43 -6.28
CA HIS A 253 12.80 11.89 -6.15
C HIS A 253 13.15 13.00 -7.15
N SER A 254 12.63 12.94 -8.38
CA SER A 254 12.88 13.98 -9.38
C SER A 254 12.19 15.32 -9.09
N LYS A 255 11.32 15.38 -8.08
CA LYS A 255 10.59 16.58 -7.64
C LYS A 255 11.12 17.19 -6.34
N LEU A 256 12.06 16.51 -5.69
CA LEU A 256 12.77 17.03 -4.52
C LEU A 256 13.89 18.00 -4.95
#